data_c99ef9fb89b7fbb348e73a08388275c5
#
_entry.id   c99ef9fb89b7fbb348e73a08388275c5
#
_cell.length_a   1.000
_cell.length_b   1.000
_cell.length_c   1.000
_cell.angle_alpha   90.00
_cell.angle_beta   90.00
_cell.angle_gamma   90.00
#
_symmetry.space_group_name_H-M   'P 1'
#
loop_
_entity.id
_entity.type
_entity.pdbx_description
1 polymer ?
#
loop_
_entity_poly.entity_id
_entity_poly.type
_entity_poly.pdbx_seq_one_letter_code
_entity_poly.pdbx_strand_id
1 'polypeptide(L)'
;HGPSSLYITQGFVCRDQFEKISTLKRGGSDYTATIIGAAIDADEVQIWTDIDGLHNNDPRYVDETHPISHLTYNEAAELAYFGAKILHPQTVSPVVNKDIPVLLKNTFNPEAEGTVISNRTYQTGLKAISAKDNITAIKIKSNRMLMASGYLRRIFEVFDNFNTSIDMITTSEVAISLTIDDTSYICLLYTSPSPRDTDL
;
A
#
# COMPACT_ATOMS: atom_id res chain seq x y z
N HIS A 1 -35.39 7.63 -0.59
CA HIS A 1 -34.93 7.25 0.75
C HIS A 1 -35.16 8.45 1.68
N GLY A 2 -35.78 8.24 2.85
CA GLY A 2 -35.98 9.31 3.82
C GLY A 2 -34.66 9.68 4.51
N PRO A 3 -34.57 10.90 5.09
CA PRO A 3 -33.32 11.42 5.67
C PRO A 3 -32.83 10.72 6.95
N SER A 4 -33.40 9.56 7.33
CA SER A 4 -33.07 8.84 8.57
C SER A 4 -33.04 7.32 8.39
N SER A 5 -32.66 6.83 7.20
CA SER A 5 -32.59 5.39 6.96
C SER A 5 -31.21 4.86 7.36
N LEU A 6 -31.16 3.93 8.32
CA LEU A 6 -29.97 3.19 8.71
C LEU A 6 -29.92 1.87 7.94
N TYR A 7 -28.80 1.59 7.30
CA TYR A 7 -28.54 0.33 6.61
C TYR A 7 -27.36 -0.38 7.27
N ILE A 8 -27.48 -1.68 7.48
CA ILE A 8 -26.42 -2.52 8.02
C ILE A 8 -26.08 -3.58 6.99
N THR A 9 -24.79 -3.71 6.68
CA THR A 9 -24.29 -4.74 5.77
C THR A 9 -23.01 -5.34 6.32
N GLN A 10 -22.66 -6.54 5.83
CA GLN A 10 -21.38 -7.15 6.11
C GLN A 10 -20.31 -6.58 5.17
N GLY A 11 -19.06 -6.57 5.65
CA GLY A 11 -17.88 -6.31 4.83
C GLY A 11 -17.07 -7.58 4.57
N PHE A 12 -15.93 -7.45 3.85
CA PHE A 12 -14.95 -8.49 3.61
C PHE A 12 -15.36 -9.57 2.61
N VAL A 13 -16.62 -10.04 2.62
CA VAL A 13 -17.10 -11.09 1.72
C VAL A 13 -17.50 -10.49 0.37
N CYS A 14 -17.09 -11.13 -0.71
CA CYS A 14 -17.45 -10.74 -2.08
C CYS A 14 -17.76 -11.97 -2.93
N ARG A 15 -18.13 -11.77 -4.18
CA ARG A 15 -18.17 -12.81 -5.22
C ARG A 15 -17.04 -12.60 -6.21
N ASP A 16 -16.44 -13.66 -6.66
CA ASP A 16 -15.46 -13.63 -7.74
C ASP A 16 -16.14 -13.59 -9.12
N GLN A 17 -15.34 -13.52 -10.17
CA GLN A 17 -15.82 -13.52 -11.57
C GLN A 17 -16.60 -14.77 -11.98
N PHE A 18 -16.54 -15.84 -11.17
CA PHE A 18 -17.27 -17.09 -11.37
C PHE A 18 -18.48 -17.24 -10.45
N GLU A 19 -18.95 -16.12 -9.84
CA GLU A 19 -20.06 -16.07 -8.90
C GLU A 19 -19.84 -16.89 -7.61
N LYS A 20 -18.62 -17.31 -7.31
CA LYS A 20 -18.28 -18.04 -6.09
C LYS A 20 -18.01 -17.07 -4.95
N ILE A 21 -18.35 -17.49 -3.74
CA ILE A 21 -18.06 -16.73 -2.52
C ILE A 21 -16.53 -16.65 -2.36
N SER A 22 -16.04 -15.45 -2.21
CA SER A 22 -14.64 -15.10 -2.04
C SER A 22 -14.48 -13.99 -0.99
N THR A 23 -13.26 -13.54 -0.76
CA THR A 23 -12.98 -12.48 0.20
C THR A 23 -12.11 -11.38 -0.44
N LEU A 24 -12.28 -10.15 0.04
CA LEU A 24 -11.47 -8.99 -0.37
C LEU A 24 -10.06 -8.98 0.25
N LYS A 25 -9.64 -10.10 0.85
CA LYS A 25 -8.33 -10.27 1.49
C LYS A 25 -8.12 -9.27 2.64
N ARG A 26 -6.84 -8.90 2.90
CA ARG A 26 -6.47 -8.01 3.98
C ARG A 26 -7.06 -6.60 3.80
N GLY A 27 -7.62 -6.03 4.88
CA GLY A 27 -8.30 -4.74 4.82
C GLY A 27 -9.65 -4.77 4.09
N GLY A 28 -10.20 -5.96 3.85
CA GLY A 28 -11.41 -6.15 3.04
C GLY A 28 -12.67 -5.49 3.60
N SER A 29 -12.80 -5.34 4.92
CA SER A 29 -13.93 -4.62 5.54
C SER A 29 -13.84 -3.12 5.26
N ASP A 30 -12.65 -2.54 5.42
CA ASP A 30 -12.40 -1.13 5.11
C ASP A 30 -12.59 -0.86 3.61
N TYR A 31 -12.13 -1.80 2.77
CA TYR A 31 -12.34 -1.72 1.34
C TYR A 31 -13.81 -1.79 0.96
N THR A 32 -14.61 -2.62 1.64
CA THR A 32 -16.06 -2.65 1.45
C THR A 32 -16.69 -1.30 1.79
N ALA A 33 -16.28 -0.68 2.91
CA ALA A 33 -16.79 0.63 3.32
C ALA A 33 -16.51 1.71 2.25
N THR A 34 -15.32 1.76 1.70
CA THR A 34 -14.96 2.74 0.65
C THR A 34 -15.63 2.45 -0.69
N ILE A 35 -15.83 1.17 -1.07
CA ILE A 35 -16.62 0.81 -2.25
C ILE A 35 -18.07 1.30 -2.11
N ILE A 36 -18.71 1.04 -0.96
CA ILE A 36 -20.07 1.48 -0.71
C ILE A 36 -20.14 3.01 -0.67
N GLY A 37 -19.22 3.66 0.06
CA GLY A 37 -19.14 5.12 0.11
C GLY A 37 -19.04 5.75 -1.27
N ALA A 38 -18.18 5.19 -2.13
CA ALA A 38 -18.06 5.63 -3.51
C ALA A 38 -19.33 5.34 -4.35
N ALA A 39 -20.02 4.23 -4.12
CA ALA A 39 -21.22 3.86 -4.87
C ALA A 39 -22.41 4.76 -4.58
N ILE A 40 -22.53 5.26 -3.36
CA ILE A 40 -23.64 6.13 -2.94
C ILE A 40 -23.30 7.62 -2.94
N ASP A 41 -22.10 8.01 -3.39
CA ASP A 41 -21.58 9.37 -3.33
C ASP A 41 -21.66 9.96 -1.90
N ALA A 42 -21.10 9.21 -0.93
CA ALA A 42 -21.13 9.60 0.47
C ALA A 42 -20.37 10.91 0.72
N ASP A 43 -20.80 11.68 1.72
CA ASP A 43 -20.08 12.90 2.14
C ASP A 43 -18.72 12.57 2.80
N GLU A 44 -18.64 11.43 3.50
CA GLU A 44 -17.41 10.89 4.09
C GLU A 44 -17.53 9.38 4.33
N VAL A 45 -16.38 8.71 4.48
CA VAL A 45 -16.28 7.31 4.94
C VAL A 45 -15.53 7.29 6.26
N GLN A 46 -16.13 6.72 7.30
CA GLN A 46 -15.47 6.55 8.59
C GLN A 46 -15.01 5.10 8.78
N ILE A 47 -13.74 4.92 9.15
CA ILE A 47 -13.16 3.63 9.51
C ILE A 47 -12.84 3.67 11.00
N TRP A 48 -13.53 2.84 11.76
CA TRP A 48 -13.38 2.72 13.20
C TRP A 48 -12.48 1.53 13.54
N THR A 49 -11.40 1.80 14.26
CA THR A 49 -10.36 0.84 14.62
C THR A 49 -9.99 0.98 16.10
N ASP A 50 -8.94 0.32 16.54
CA ASP A 50 -8.42 0.34 17.92
C ASP A 50 -7.34 1.40 18.18
N ILE A 51 -7.05 2.22 17.17
CA ILE A 51 -6.05 3.29 17.24
C ILE A 51 -6.65 4.64 16.90
N ASP A 52 -6.06 5.71 17.39
CA ASP A 52 -6.52 7.08 17.27
C ASP A 52 -6.07 7.80 15.98
N GLY A 53 -5.71 7.07 14.96
CA GLY A 53 -5.31 7.56 13.64
C GLY A 53 -3.97 7.03 13.17
N LEU A 54 -3.47 7.55 12.06
CA LEU A 54 -2.12 7.29 11.57
C LEU A 54 -1.13 8.16 12.34
N HIS A 55 -0.06 7.54 12.86
CA HIS A 55 0.96 8.23 13.65
C HIS A 55 2.17 8.62 12.80
N ASN A 56 2.88 9.63 13.25
CA ASN A 56 4.11 10.13 12.62
C ASN A 56 5.28 9.12 12.69
N ASN A 57 5.21 8.15 13.58
CA ASN A 57 6.15 7.04 13.73
C ASN A 57 5.43 5.76 14.17
N ASP A 58 6.09 4.63 14.05
CA ASP A 58 5.58 3.36 14.57
C ASP A 58 5.87 3.27 16.08
N PRO A 59 4.84 3.13 16.94
CA PRO A 59 5.01 3.04 18.40
C PRO A 59 5.81 1.82 18.87
N ARG A 60 6.06 0.84 17.99
CA ARG A 60 6.94 -0.30 18.30
C ARG A 60 8.42 0.07 18.34
N TYR A 61 8.80 1.18 17.69
CA TYR A 61 10.18 1.63 17.56
C TYR A 61 10.44 2.99 18.24
N VAL A 62 9.39 3.78 18.42
CA VAL A 62 9.49 5.13 19.00
C VAL A 62 8.45 5.28 20.11
N ASP A 63 8.89 5.56 21.33
CA ASP A 63 7.99 5.65 22.50
C ASP A 63 7.04 6.85 22.42
N GLU A 64 7.50 7.96 21.85
CA GLU A 64 6.70 9.18 21.70
C GLU A 64 6.25 9.35 20.24
N THR A 65 4.99 8.99 19.97
CA THR A 65 4.37 9.19 18.67
C THR A 65 3.15 10.08 18.79
N HIS A 66 2.85 10.80 17.70
CA HIS A 66 1.69 11.69 17.66
C HIS A 66 0.82 11.35 16.45
N PRO A 67 -0.51 11.36 16.60
CA PRO A 67 -1.41 11.16 15.47
C PRO A 67 -1.28 12.32 14.48
N ILE A 68 -1.37 12.00 13.20
CA ILE A 68 -1.36 12.96 12.11
C ILE A 68 -2.80 13.34 11.80
N SER A 69 -3.14 14.61 11.93
CA SER A 69 -4.51 15.06 11.70
C SER A 69 -4.97 14.95 10.24
N HIS A 70 -4.06 15.18 9.28
CA HIS A 70 -4.40 15.17 7.86
C HIS A 70 -3.31 14.55 6.99
N LEU A 71 -3.70 13.67 6.09
CA LEU A 71 -2.86 13.05 5.06
C LEU A 71 -3.55 13.15 3.70
N THR A 72 -2.75 13.24 2.65
CA THR A 72 -3.25 12.97 1.30
C THR A 72 -3.42 11.46 1.09
N TYR A 73 -4.23 11.05 0.10
CA TYR A 73 -4.38 9.63 -0.25
C TYR A 73 -3.04 8.98 -0.60
N ASN A 74 -2.15 9.70 -1.29
CA ASN A 74 -0.82 9.20 -1.65
C ASN A 74 0.04 9.01 -0.40
N GLU A 75 0.09 9.97 0.52
CA GLU A 75 0.84 9.86 1.77
C GLU A 75 0.33 8.71 2.64
N ALA A 76 -1.00 8.54 2.74
CA ALA A 76 -1.59 7.44 3.48
C ALA A 76 -1.28 6.08 2.85
N ALA A 77 -1.29 5.99 1.51
CA ALA A 77 -0.92 4.77 0.79
C ALA A 77 0.56 4.41 1.00
N GLU A 78 1.47 5.38 0.93
CA GLU A 78 2.90 5.19 1.19
C GLU A 78 3.16 4.73 2.63
N LEU A 79 2.56 5.39 3.62
CA LEU A 79 2.69 4.99 5.02
C LEU A 79 2.16 3.57 5.26
N ALA A 80 1.01 3.23 4.67
CA ALA A 80 0.40 1.92 4.77
C ALA A 80 1.26 0.82 4.13
N TYR A 81 1.91 1.12 3.01
CA TYR A 81 2.78 0.18 2.31
C TYR A 81 4.06 -0.11 3.09
N PHE A 82 4.71 0.92 3.63
CA PHE A 82 6.01 0.81 4.29
C PHE A 82 5.97 0.50 5.79
N GLY A 83 4.80 0.36 6.43
CA GLY A 83 4.81 -0.10 7.81
C GLY A 83 3.57 0.15 8.64
N ALA A 84 2.80 1.16 8.35
CA ALA A 84 1.56 1.41 9.07
C ALA A 84 0.50 0.37 8.64
N LYS A 85 0.42 -0.74 9.37
CA LYS A 85 -0.49 -1.86 9.04
C LYS A 85 -1.99 -1.53 9.25
N ILE A 86 -2.32 -0.28 9.43
CA ILE A 86 -3.63 0.23 9.85
C ILE A 86 -4.61 0.26 8.68
N LEU A 87 -4.15 0.69 7.53
CA LEU A 87 -4.96 0.82 6.32
C LEU A 87 -4.25 0.13 5.15
N HIS A 88 -4.93 -0.73 4.41
CA HIS A 88 -4.34 -1.30 3.21
C HIS A 88 -4.37 -0.27 2.06
N PRO A 89 -3.31 -0.09 1.25
CA PRO A 89 -3.27 0.92 0.19
C PRO A 89 -4.46 0.87 -0.78
N GLN A 90 -4.95 -0.32 -1.10
CA GLN A 90 -6.12 -0.50 -1.97
C GLN A 90 -7.43 0.00 -1.34
N THR A 91 -7.49 0.15 -0.02
CA THR A 91 -8.72 0.53 0.70
C THR A 91 -9.21 1.90 0.28
N VAL A 92 -8.33 2.86 0.04
CA VAL A 92 -8.71 4.24 -0.33
C VAL A 92 -9.00 4.42 -1.83
N SER A 93 -8.59 3.47 -2.67
CA SER A 93 -8.72 3.58 -4.13
C SER A 93 -10.13 3.90 -4.64
N PRO A 94 -11.23 3.32 -4.11
CA PRO A 94 -12.58 3.63 -4.60
C PRO A 94 -13.01 5.07 -4.41
N VAL A 95 -12.53 5.74 -3.36
CA VAL A 95 -12.96 7.09 -2.97
C VAL A 95 -12.09 8.20 -3.54
N VAL A 96 -10.87 7.88 -3.99
CA VAL A 96 -9.90 8.86 -4.53
C VAL A 96 -10.49 9.65 -5.70
N ASN A 97 -11.07 8.97 -6.68
CA ASN A 97 -11.62 9.61 -7.89
C ASN A 97 -12.86 10.47 -7.62
N LYS A 98 -13.52 10.27 -6.48
CA LYS A 98 -14.71 11.02 -6.07
C LYS A 98 -14.41 12.07 -5.01
N ASP A 99 -13.16 12.17 -4.59
CA ASP A 99 -12.70 13.07 -3.53
C ASP A 99 -13.49 12.94 -2.21
N ILE A 100 -13.90 11.71 -1.88
CA ILE A 100 -14.65 11.42 -0.65
C ILE A 100 -13.66 11.22 0.49
N PRO A 101 -13.62 12.07 1.52
CA PRO A 101 -12.68 11.95 2.62
C PRO A 101 -12.89 10.66 3.41
N VAL A 102 -11.78 10.05 3.85
CA VAL A 102 -11.77 8.91 4.75
C VAL A 102 -11.28 9.37 6.11
N LEU A 103 -12.06 9.11 7.14
CA LEU A 103 -11.76 9.47 8.52
C LEU A 103 -11.45 8.21 9.33
N LEU A 104 -10.24 8.12 9.85
CA LEU A 104 -9.84 7.06 10.77
C LEU A 104 -10.14 7.49 12.21
N LYS A 105 -10.92 6.68 12.92
CA LYS A 105 -11.38 6.97 14.28
C LYS A 105 -11.09 5.81 15.23
N ASN A 106 -10.92 6.14 16.50
CA ASN A 106 -10.72 5.15 17.56
C ASN A 106 -12.06 4.75 18.20
N THR A 107 -12.38 3.46 18.15
CA THR A 107 -13.61 2.91 18.74
C THR A 107 -13.63 3.05 20.27
N PHE A 108 -12.44 2.96 20.91
CA PHE A 108 -12.31 3.07 22.37
C PHE A 108 -12.16 4.52 22.85
N ASN A 109 -11.85 5.45 21.96
CA ASN A 109 -11.78 6.88 22.22
C ASN A 109 -12.45 7.69 21.11
N PRO A 110 -13.80 7.71 21.06
CA PRO A 110 -14.54 8.37 19.98
C PRO A 110 -14.33 9.89 19.89
N GLU A 111 -13.91 10.52 20.99
CA GLU A 111 -13.63 11.96 21.08
C GLU A 111 -12.28 12.33 20.43
N ALA A 112 -11.39 11.36 20.19
CA ALA A 112 -10.15 11.62 19.47
C ALA A 112 -10.45 12.13 18.05
N GLU A 113 -9.70 13.14 17.61
CA GLU A 113 -9.88 13.74 16.28
C GLU A 113 -9.67 12.72 15.15
N GLY A 114 -8.71 11.80 15.32
CA GLY A 114 -8.36 10.81 14.31
C GLY A 114 -7.52 11.40 13.17
N THR A 115 -7.48 10.69 12.04
CA THR A 115 -6.77 11.13 10.82
C THR A 115 -7.76 11.28 9.67
N VAL A 116 -7.77 12.45 9.04
CA VAL A 116 -8.52 12.72 7.80
C VAL A 116 -7.62 12.45 6.60
N ILE A 117 -8.07 11.60 5.69
CA ILE A 117 -7.38 11.30 4.43
C ILE A 117 -8.20 11.88 3.28
N SER A 118 -7.62 12.80 2.51
CA SER A 118 -8.31 13.49 1.42
C SER A 118 -7.31 13.97 0.36
N ASN A 119 -7.77 14.60 -0.72
CA ASN A 119 -6.88 15.24 -1.70
C ASN A 119 -6.25 16.57 -1.21
N ARG A 120 -6.69 17.10 -0.07
CA ARG A 120 -6.24 18.40 0.41
C ARG A 120 -4.92 18.30 1.15
N THR A 121 -3.94 19.10 0.75
CA THR A 121 -2.66 19.24 1.46
C THR A 121 -2.72 20.42 2.41
N TYR A 122 -2.60 20.16 3.71
CA TYR A 122 -2.63 21.22 4.75
C TYR A 122 -1.24 21.57 5.28
N GLN A 123 -0.27 20.66 5.15
CA GLN A 123 1.08 20.86 5.65
C GLN A 123 2.10 20.43 4.61
N THR A 124 3.20 21.18 4.54
CA THR A 124 4.38 20.86 3.74
C THR A 124 5.51 20.38 4.67
N GLY A 125 6.35 19.45 4.22
CA GLY A 125 7.47 18.93 4.97
C GLY A 125 7.31 17.46 5.38
N LEU A 126 8.21 16.99 6.24
CA LEU A 126 8.22 15.62 6.75
C LEU A 126 7.05 15.44 7.74
N LYS A 127 6.13 14.54 7.42
CA LYS A 127 4.95 14.23 8.25
C LYS A 127 5.14 12.99 9.08
N ALA A 128 5.75 11.96 8.50
CA ALA A 128 5.94 10.68 9.15
C ALA A 128 7.17 9.95 8.63
N ILE A 129 7.63 8.99 9.42
CA ILE A 129 8.66 8.02 9.05
C ILE A 129 8.10 6.64 9.33
N SER A 130 8.11 5.76 8.33
CA SER A 130 7.77 4.35 8.53
C SER A 130 8.96 3.45 8.20
N ALA A 131 8.99 2.29 8.86
CA ALA A 131 10.01 1.28 8.65
C ALA A 131 9.36 -0.06 8.37
N LYS A 132 9.99 -0.85 7.49
CA LYS A 132 9.54 -2.20 7.15
C LYS A 132 10.71 -3.16 7.35
N ASP A 133 10.48 -4.19 8.16
CA ASP A 133 11.47 -5.25 8.42
C ASP A 133 11.40 -6.35 7.36
N ASN A 134 12.40 -7.22 7.39
CA ASN A 134 12.52 -8.41 6.53
C ASN A 134 12.57 -8.08 5.04
N ILE A 135 13.17 -6.95 4.69
CA ILE A 135 13.40 -6.55 3.31
C ILE A 135 14.71 -7.16 2.81
N THR A 136 14.68 -7.80 1.65
CA THR A 136 15.86 -8.29 0.96
C THR A 136 16.30 -7.33 -0.13
N ALA A 137 17.54 -6.85 -0.04
CA ALA A 137 18.12 -6.01 -1.07
C ALA A 137 18.94 -6.86 -2.07
N ILE A 138 18.60 -6.78 -3.34
CA ILE A 138 19.30 -7.45 -4.44
C ILE A 138 20.05 -6.41 -5.25
N LYS A 139 21.36 -6.60 -5.41
CA LYS A 139 22.21 -5.72 -6.21
C LYS A 139 22.75 -6.45 -7.44
N ILE A 140 22.36 -5.99 -8.62
CA ILE A 140 22.79 -6.50 -9.91
C ILE A 140 23.82 -5.54 -10.48
N LYS A 141 25.03 -6.03 -10.74
CA LYS A 141 26.11 -5.24 -11.35
C LYS A 141 26.45 -5.77 -12.75
N SER A 142 26.54 -4.88 -13.73
CA SER A 142 26.95 -5.24 -15.08
C SER A 142 27.60 -4.06 -15.79
N ASN A 143 28.84 -4.29 -16.25
CA ASN A 143 29.56 -3.29 -17.06
C ASN A 143 28.94 -3.11 -18.46
N ARG A 144 28.01 -3.99 -18.87
CA ARG A 144 27.33 -3.95 -20.18
C ARG A 144 26.01 -3.17 -20.14
N MET A 145 25.57 -2.69 -18.97
CA MET A 145 24.37 -1.86 -18.84
C MET A 145 24.45 -0.55 -19.62
N LEU A 146 25.64 0.02 -19.70
CA LEU A 146 25.93 1.34 -20.25
C LEU A 146 25.48 1.55 -21.71
N MET A 147 25.23 0.50 -22.49
CA MET A 147 24.87 0.62 -23.92
C MET A 147 23.80 -0.40 -24.36
N ALA A 148 23.20 -1.13 -23.43
CA ALA A 148 22.25 -2.19 -23.76
C ALA A 148 20.79 -1.72 -23.61
N SER A 149 20.18 -1.33 -24.70
CA SER A 149 18.73 -1.12 -24.71
C SER A 149 18.01 -2.41 -24.33
N GLY A 150 16.95 -2.30 -23.48
CA GLY A 150 16.17 -3.44 -23.01
C GLY A 150 16.79 -4.26 -21.85
N TYR A 151 17.93 -3.87 -21.29
CA TYR A 151 18.53 -4.57 -20.14
C TYR A 151 17.61 -4.62 -18.92
N LEU A 152 17.00 -3.50 -18.55
CA LEU A 152 16.02 -3.43 -17.45
C LEU A 152 14.81 -4.33 -17.70
N ARG A 153 14.30 -4.35 -18.91
CA ARG A 153 13.17 -5.21 -19.28
C ARG A 153 13.47 -6.67 -18.97
N ARG A 154 14.65 -7.18 -19.36
CA ARG A 154 15.04 -8.58 -19.12
C ARG A 154 15.14 -8.90 -17.63
N ILE A 155 15.58 -7.96 -16.81
CA ILE A 155 15.61 -8.13 -15.35
C ILE A 155 14.18 -8.24 -14.83
N PHE A 156 13.29 -7.32 -15.20
CA PHE A 156 11.90 -7.36 -14.74
C PHE A 156 11.16 -8.61 -15.22
N GLU A 157 11.43 -9.09 -16.42
CA GLU A 157 10.89 -10.36 -16.92
C GLU A 157 11.26 -11.55 -16.02
N VAL A 158 12.48 -11.57 -15.45
CA VAL A 158 12.86 -12.62 -14.50
C VAL A 158 12.00 -12.55 -13.22
N PHE A 159 11.82 -11.36 -12.65
CA PHE A 159 10.98 -11.20 -11.46
C PHE A 159 9.52 -11.54 -11.73
N ASP A 160 9.00 -11.15 -12.89
CA ASP A 160 7.63 -11.47 -13.34
C ASP A 160 7.42 -12.98 -13.48
N ASN A 161 8.34 -13.70 -14.11
CA ASN A 161 8.29 -15.16 -14.26
C ASN A 161 8.22 -15.91 -12.92
N PHE A 162 8.79 -15.32 -11.86
CA PHE A 162 8.72 -15.88 -10.50
C PHE A 162 7.64 -15.22 -9.63
N ASN A 163 6.74 -14.41 -10.22
CA ASN A 163 5.69 -13.68 -9.50
C ASN A 163 6.22 -12.92 -8.28
N THR A 164 7.44 -12.37 -8.38
CA THR A 164 8.10 -11.65 -7.28
C THR A 164 7.91 -10.15 -7.46
N SER A 165 7.21 -9.54 -6.51
CA SER A 165 6.98 -8.09 -6.49
C SER A 165 8.26 -7.35 -6.09
N ILE A 166 8.53 -6.24 -6.77
CA ILE A 166 9.64 -5.33 -6.45
C ILE A 166 9.06 -4.13 -5.71
N ASP A 167 9.61 -3.81 -4.53
CA ASP A 167 9.16 -2.69 -3.71
C ASP A 167 9.80 -1.38 -4.15
N MET A 168 11.12 -1.35 -4.19
CA MET A 168 11.91 -0.17 -4.56
C MET A 168 12.97 -0.55 -5.58
N ILE A 169 13.30 0.39 -6.44
CA ILE A 169 14.39 0.25 -7.40
C ILE A 169 15.23 1.53 -7.46
N THR A 170 16.55 1.34 -7.49
CA THR A 170 17.51 2.40 -7.75
C THR A 170 18.46 1.95 -8.83
N THR A 171 18.65 2.75 -9.85
CA THR A 171 19.54 2.44 -10.98
C THR A 171 20.70 3.41 -11.04
N SER A 172 21.84 2.90 -11.48
CA SER A 172 22.99 3.67 -11.92
C SER A 172 23.48 3.14 -13.26
N GLU A 173 24.52 3.73 -13.83
CA GLU A 173 25.07 3.28 -15.12
C GLU A 173 25.57 1.83 -15.13
N VAL A 174 25.96 1.29 -13.98
CA VAL A 174 26.62 -0.03 -13.88
C VAL A 174 25.95 -0.97 -12.86
N ALA A 175 24.90 -0.50 -12.18
CA ALA A 175 24.24 -1.29 -11.14
C ALA A 175 22.76 -0.97 -11.02
N ILE A 176 21.99 -1.98 -10.67
CA ILE A 176 20.60 -1.89 -10.24
C ILE A 176 20.53 -2.42 -8.82
N SER A 177 19.95 -1.66 -7.93
CA SER A 177 19.59 -2.12 -6.59
C SER A 177 18.08 -2.15 -6.49
N LEU A 178 17.52 -3.25 -6.06
CA LEU A 178 16.07 -3.39 -5.86
C LEU A 178 15.80 -4.10 -4.54
N THR A 179 14.60 -3.91 -4.01
CA THR A 179 14.18 -4.55 -2.78
C THR A 179 12.93 -5.39 -3.02
N ILE A 180 12.86 -6.51 -2.28
CA ILE A 180 11.73 -7.42 -2.25
C ILE A 180 11.42 -7.79 -0.81
N ASP A 181 10.17 -8.04 -0.49
CA ASP A 181 9.70 -8.54 0.81
C ASP A 181 9.37 -10.05 0.79
N ASP A 182 9.04 -10.59 -0.38
CA ASP A 182 8.84 -12.04 -0.56
C ASP A 182 10.11 -12.72 -1.06
N THR A 183 10.70 -13.56 -0.21
CA THR A 183 11.91 -14.33 -0.50
C THR A 183 11.65 -15.78 -0.93
N SER A 184 10.39 -16.17 -1.15
CA SER A 184 9.99 -17.53 -1.46
C SER A 184 10.73 -18.11 -2.67
N TYR A 185 11.03 -17.28 -3.65
CA TYR A 185 11.70 -17.67 -4.89
C TYR A 185 13.12 -17.13 -5.03
N ILE A 186 13.72 -16.57 -3.97
CA ILE A 186 15.03 -15.91 -4.05
C ILE A 186 16.14 -16.85 -4.56
N CYS A 187 16.11 -18.12 -4.20
CA CYS A 187 17.07 -19.11 -4.70
C CYS A 187 16.96 -19.31 -6.22
N LEU A 188 15.74 -19.31 -6.76
CA LEU A 188 15.49 -19.45 -8.19
C LEU A 188 15.89 -18.19 -8.96
N LEU A 189 15.60 -17.02 -8.39
CA LEU A 189 16.04 -15.73 -8.93
C LEU A 189 17.56 -15.67 -9.04
N TYR A 190 18.27 -16.14 -7.99
CA TYR A 190 19.72 -16.13 -7.95
C TYR A 190 20.37 -17.10 -8.96
N THR A 191 19.71 -18.23 -9.23
CA THR A 191 20.18 -19.29 -10.16
C THR A 191 19.64 -19.14 -11.57
N SER A 192 18.77 -18.15 -11.83
CA SER A 192 18.29 -17.86 -13.19
C SER A 192 19.47 -17.56 -14.11
N PRO A 193 19.45 -18.10 -15.34
CA PRO A 193 20.51 -17.83 -16.31
C PRO A 193 20.62 -16.31 -16.51
N SER A 194 21.85 -15.83 -16.47
CA SER A 194 22.12 -14.43 -16.79
C SER A 194 21.53 -14.10 -18.16
N PRO A 195 21.00 -12.89 -18.38
CA PRO A 195 20.58 -12.45 -19.71
C PRO A 195 21.64 -12.62 -20.81
N ARG A 196 22.86 -13.03 -20.44
CA ARG A 196 23.96 -13.37 -21.33
C ARG A 196 23.92 -14.79 -21.87
N ASP A 197 23.28 -15.72 -21.16
CA ASP A 197 23.34 -17.16 -21.49
C ASP A 197 22.29 -17.56 -22.55
N THR A 198 21.36 -16.66 -22.86
CA THR A 198 20.33 -16.86 -23.89
C THR A 198 20.70 -16.36 -25.28
N ASP A 199 21.86 -15.70 -25.43
CA ASP A 199 22.33 -15.15 -26.72
C ASP A 199 23.44 -16.03 -27.39
N LEU A 200 23.56 -17.31 -26.98
CA LEU A 200 24.46 -18.28 -27.65
C LEU A 200 23.70 -19.19 -28.60
#